data_4f64efec4a6b0a7e40404bf5b788d8f5
#
_entry.id   4f64efec4a6b0a7e40404bf5b788d8f5
#
_cell.length_a   1.000
_cell.length_b   1.000
_cell.length_c   1.000
_cell.angle_alpha   90.00
_cell.angle_beta   90.00
_cell.angle_gamma   90.00
#
_symmetry.space_group_name_H-M   'P 1'
#
loop_
_entity.id
_entity.type
_entity.pdbx_description
1 polymer ?
#
loop_
_entity_poly.entity_id
_entity_poly.type
_entity_poly.pdbx_seq_one_letter_code
_entity_poly.pdbx_strand_id
1 'polypeptide(L)'
;MSARLLMGLLATVGLLGLASKAELAIAAPAKPKLVVLDIELTGDLGGPQFTAEHIARLRTQSAILRRELEASGLYQVLDNTPALPLINQLKSEQAYWHDCNGCDLQVGRQLGADQVLVTWVDRVSNLILSLTYEFHDVASGQIVGRKSYDFRGDNDAAWTHTITFMVRDLKESRGK
;
A
#
# COMPACT_ATOMS: atom_id res chain seq x y z
N MET A 1 61.43 35.46 -68.05
CA MET A 1 62.10 34.82 -66.91
C MET A 1 61.01 34.53 -65.88
N SER A 2 60.88 33.30 -65.44
CA SER A 2 59.73 32.58 -64.98
C SER A 2 59.30 32.90 -63.54
N ALA A 3 58.02 33.22 -63.34
CA ALA A 3 57.38 33.21 -62.04
C ALA A 3 56.44 32.00 -61.87
N ARG A 4 56.74 31.13 -60.96
CA ARG A 4 55.90 29.97 -60.60
C ARG A 4 54.88 30.34 -59.53
N LEU A 5 53.63 30.18 -59.91
CA LEU A 5 52.46 30.28 -59.03
C LEU A 5 52.36 29.00 -58.15
N LEU A 6 52.38 29.13 -56.86
CA LEU A 6 52.00 28.03 -55.89
C LEU A 6 50.58 28.26 -55.40
N MET A 7 49.77 27.32 -55.79
CA MET A 7 48.33 27.27 -55.41
C MET A 7 48.21 26.52 -54.06
N GLY A 8 47.88 27.25 -53.02
CA GLY A 8 47.62 26.66 -51.66
C GLY A 8 46.20 26.16 -51.54
N LEU A 9 46.04 24.87 -51.26
CA LEU A 9 44.80 24.19 -51.04
C LEU A 9 44.42 24.31 -49.53
N LEU A 10 43.37 25.09 -49.23
CA LEU A 10 42.79 25.15 -47.89
C LEU A 10 41.77 24.01 -47.69
N ALA A 11 42.14 23.04 -46.89
CA ALA A 11 41.22 21.98 -46.42
C ALA A 11 40.43 22.51 -45.22
N THR A 12 39.14 22.74 -45.41
CA THR A 12 38.19 23.03 -44.31
C THR A 12 37.72 21.74 -43.66
N VAL A 13 38.20 21.44 -42.46
CA VAL A 13 37.72 20.35 -41.62
C VAL A 13 36.41 20.80 -40.94
N GLY A 14 35.29 20.27 -41.45
CA GLY A 14 33.97 20.45 -40.83
C GLY A 14 33.85 19.62 -39.57
N LEU A 15 33.80 20.27 -38.39
CA LEU A 15 33.51 19.64 -37.12
C LEU A 15 32.00 19.43 -37.02
N LEU A 16 31.51 18.21 -37.32
CA LEU A 16 30.12 17.80 -37.00
C LEU A 16 30.01 17.63 -35.48
N GLY A 17 29.44 18.63 -34.79
CA GLY A 17 29.05 18.53 -33.41
C GLY A 17 27.84 17.62 -33.25
N LEU A 18 28.05 16.40 -32.76
CA LEU A 18 26.99 15.52 -32.24
C LEU A 18 26.41 16.13 -30.96
N ALA A 19 25.32 16.91 -31.10
CA ALA A 19 24.53 17.35 -29.94
C ALA A 19 23.82 16.13 -29.37
N SER A 20 24.38 15.52 -28.34
CA SER A 20 23.74 14.48 -27.53
C SER A 20 22.56 15.11 -26.77
N LYS A 21 21.33 14.84 -27.23
CA LYS A 21 20.12 15.19 -26.45
C LYS A 21 20.10 14.27 -25.24
N ALA A 22 20.53 14.78 -24.08
CA ALA A 22 20.25 14.16 -22.80
C ALA A 22 18.74 14.28 -22.55
N GLU A 23 18.01 13.21 -22.83
CA GLU A 23 16.60 13.06 -22.46
C GLU A 23 16.53 12.93 -20.94
N LEU A 24 16.10 13.98 -20.26
CA LEU A 24 15.79 13.93 -18.83
C LEU A 24 14.62 12.96 -18.66
N ALA A 25 14.89 11.72 -18.33
CA ALA A 25 13.90 10.77 -17.88
C ALA A 25 13.30 11.29 -16.56
N ILE A 26 12.10 11.87 -16.62
CA ILE A 26 11.32 12.21 -15.43
C ILE A 26 10.98 10.89 -14.76
N ALA A 27 11.67 10.57 -13.66
CA ALA A 27 11.37 9.39 -12.86
C ALA A 27 9.92 9.49 -12.41
N ALA A 28 9.13 8.43 -12.65
CA ALA A 28 7.77 8.35 -12.13
C ALA A 28 7.82 8.51 -10.59
N PRO A 29 6.86 9.23 -10.00
CA PRO A 29 6.83 9.42 -8.54
C PRO A 29 6.84 8.06 -7.84
N ALA A 30 7.70 7.91 -6.83
CA ALA A 30 7.81 6.69 -6.07
C ALA A 30 6.47 6.40 -5.40
N LYS A 31 6.05 5.12 -5.43
CA LYS A 31 4.83 4.69 -4.75
C LYS A 31 4.98 4.87 -3.24
N PRO A 32 3.96 5.35 -2.52
CA PRO A 32 4.02 5.44 -1.06
C PRO A 32 4.19 4.05 -0.45
N LYS A 33 5.05 3.96 0.55
CA LYS A 33 5.31 2.76 1.34
C LYS A 33 4.18 2.55 2.32
N LEU A 34 3.58 1.35 2.31
CA LEU A 34 2.41 1.02 3.10
C LEU A 34 2.67 -0.17 4.02
N VAL A 35 2.47 0.02 5.31
CA VAL A 35 2.27 -1.09 6.26
C VAL A 35 0.80 -1.47 6.25
N VAL A 36 0.51 -2.76 6.05
CA VAL A 36 -0.85 -3.31 6.13
C VAL A 36 -0.92 -4.21 7.35
N LEU A 37 -1.61 -3.76 8.39
CA LEU A 37 -1.85 -4.56 9.59
C LEU A 37 -2.85 -5.68 9.30
N ASP A 38 -2.88 -6.72 10.17
CA ASP A 38 -3.87 -7.78 10.03
C ASP A 38 -5.28 -7.22 10.23
N ILE A 39 -6.22 -7.74 9.44
CA ILE A 39 -7.64 -7.43 9.60
C ILE A 39 -8.11 -7.87 10.97
N GLU A 40 -8.91 -7.06 11.62
CA GLU A 40 -9.54 -7.35 12.91
C GLU A 40 -11.00 -7.73 12.73
N LEU A 41 -11.55 -8.47 13.68
CA LEU A 41 -12.96 -8.83 13.73
C LEU A 41 -13.53 -8.39 15.05
N THR A 42 -14.63 -7.63 15.00
CA THR A 42 -15.34 -7.07 16.14
C THR A 42 -16.82 -7.45 16.10
N GLY A 43 -17.57 -7.07 17.14
CA GLY A 43 -19.01 -7.27 17.21
C GLY A 43 -19.43 -8.65 17.73
N ASP A 44 -20.51 -9.21 17.19
CA ASP A 44 -21.02 -10.53 17.60
C ASP A 44 -20.21 -11.66 16.96
N LEU A 45 -19.31 -12.25 17.71
CA LEU A 45 -18.45 -13.36 17.24
C LEU A 45 -19.14 -14.73 17.27
N GLY A 46 -20.38 -14.82 17.73
CA GLY A 46 -21.20 -16.03 17.69
C GLY A 46 -20.86 -17.09 18.74
N GLY A 47 -19.74 -17.00 19.43
CA GLY A 47 -19.35 -17.92 20.50
C GLY A 47 -18.03 -18.68 20.24
N PRO A 48 -17.50 -19.37 21.28
CA PRO A 48 -16.14 -19.95 21.27
C PRO A 48 -15.89 -20.98 20.16
N GLN A 49 -16.93 -21.70 19.72
CA GLN A 49 -16.83 -22.71 18.68
C GLN A 49 -16.39 -22.15 17.31
N PHE A 50 -16.61 -20.86 17.06
CA PHE A 50 -16.22 -20.18 15.83
C PHE A 50 -14.82 -19.55 15.86
N THR A 51 -14.15 -19.54 17.04
CA THR A 51 -12.86 -18.87 17.22
C THR A 51 -11.79 -19.36 16.24
N ALA A 52 -11.66 -20.68 16.02
CA ALA A 52 -10.66 -21.24 15.10
C ALA A 52 -10.93 -20.85 13.64
N GLU A 53 -12.20 -20.82 13.24
CA GLU A 53 -12.63 -20.40 11.90
C GLU A 53 -12.32 -18.91 11.68
N HIS A 54 -12.65 -18.05 12.65
CA HIS A 54 -12.35 -16.62 12.58
C HIS A 54 -10.84 -16.35 12.48
N ILE A 55 -10.02 -17.02 13.29
CA ILE A 55 -8.56 -16.88 13.23
C ILE A 55 -8.03 -17.29 11.84
N ALA A 56 -8.49 -18.41 11.31
CA ALA A 56 -8.07 -18.88 9.98
C ALA A 56 -8.49 -17.89 8.88
N ARG A 57 -9.74 -17.39 8.94
CA ARG A 57 -10.26 -16.39 8.00
C ARG A 57 -9.46 -15.10 8.06
N LEU A 58 -9.25 -14.53 9.24
CA LEU A 58 -8.48 -13.30 9.42
C LEU A 58 -7.08 -13.41 8.83
N ARG A 59 -6.39 -14.53 9.05
CA ARG A 59 -5.07 -14.79 8.47
C ARG A 59 -5.12 -14.81 6.94
N THR A 60 -6.06 -15.57 6.37
CA THR A 60 -6.21 -15.71 4.91
C THR A 60 -6.58 -14.37 4.27
N GLN A 61 -7.56 -13.66 4.83
CA GLN A 61 -8.06 -12.42 4.27
C GLN A 61 -7.05 -11.27 4.42
N SER A 62 -6.28 -11.23 5.50
CA SER A 62 -5.17 -10.28 5.64
C SER A 62 -4.08 -10.50 4.59
N ALA A 63 -3.75 -11.76 4.27
CA ALA A 63 -2.81 -12.07 3.20
C ALA A 63 -3.35 -11.67 1.82
N ILE A 64 -4.65 -11.88 1.57
CA ILE A 64 -5.32 -11.45 0.34
C ILE A 64 -5.28 -9.92 0.22
N LEU A 65 -5.61 -9.19 1.28
CA LEU A 65 -5.59 -7.73 1.30
C LEU A 65 -4.21 -7.16 0.92
N ARG A 66 -3.13 -7.69 1.53
CA ARG A 66 -1.75 -7.28 1.19
C ARG A 66 -1.43 -7.52 -0.28
N ARG A 67 -1.75 -8.71 -0.78
CA ARG A 67 -1.51 -9.08 -2.19
C ARG A 67 -2.30 -8.19 -3.17
N GLU A 68 -3.57 -7.93 -2.92
CA GLU A 68 -4.42 -7.09 -3.77
C GLU A 68 -3.91 -5.63 -3.80
N LEU A 69 -3.50 -5.08 -2.64
CA LEU A 69 -2.92 -3.74 -2.56
C LEU A 69 -1.59 -3.64 -3.31
N GLU A 70 -0.69 -4.62 -3.17
CA GLU A 70 0.56 -4.66 -3.93
C GLU A 70 0.29 -4.78 -5.44
N ALA A 71 -0.60 -5.69 -5.84
CA ALA A 71 -0.98 -5.90 -7.24
C ALA A 71 -1.71 -4.69 -7.85
N SER A 72 -2.37 -3.85 -7.04
CA SER A 72 -3.02 -2.62 -7.51
C SER A 72 -2.05 -1.62 -8.12
N GLY A 73 -0.79 -1.66 -7.71
CA GLY A 73 0.25 -0.73 -8.11
C GLY A 73 0.17 0.65 -7.44
N LEU A 74 -0.76 0.85 -6.51
CA LEU A 74 -0.95 2.11 -5.77
C LEU A 74 0.11 2.33 -4.70
N TYR A 75 0.64 1.24 -4.13
CA TYR A 75 1.54 1.24 -2.99
C TYR A 75 2.72 0.28 -3.20
N GLN A 76 3.78 0.53 -2.45
CA GLN A 76 4.79 -0.47 -2.11
C GLN A 76 4.39 -1.04 -0.74
N VAL A 77 3.83 -2.25 -0.72
CA VAL A 77 3.47 -2.92 0.54
C VAL A 77 4.73 -3.45 1.21
N LEU A 78 4.92 -3.08 2.47
CA LEU A 78 6.09 -3.48 3.25
C LEU A 78 5.86 -4.83 3.93
N ASP A 79 6.94 -5.59 4.12
CA ASP A 79 6.93 -6.79 4.97
C ASP A 79 6.89 -6.39 6.44
N ASN A 80 5.94 -6.94 7.19
CA ASN A 80 5.78 -6.69 8.62
C ASN A 80 6.73 -7.53 9.50
N THR A 81 7.41 -8.51 8.93
CA THR A 81 8.28 -9.45 9.66
C THR A 81 9.30 -8.76 10.58
N PRO A 82 10.00 -7.68 10.17
CA PRO A 82 10.95 -7.01 11.04
C PRO A 82 10.31 -6.31 12.26
N ALA A 83 9.01 -6.03 12.21
CA ALA A 83 8.27 -5.38 13.30
C ALA A 83 7.43 -6.37 14.12
N LEU A 84 7.47 -7.67 13.87
CA LEU A 84 6.67 -8.66 14.60
C LEU A 84 6.84 -8.61 16.14
N PRO A 85 8.05 -8.41 16.71
CA PRO A 85 8.18 -8.27 18.16
C PRO A 85 7.36 -7.08 18.71
N LEU A 86 7.44 -5.92 18.06
CA LEU A 86 6.65 -4.74 18.42
C LEU A 86 5.15 -4.96 18.23
N ILE A 87 4.75 -5.55 17.09
CA ILE A 87 3.34 -5.88 16.80
C ILE A 87 2.76 -6.78 17.90
N ASN A 88 3.49 -7.82 18.31
CA ASN A 88 3.05 -8.74 19.36
C ASN A 88 2.95 -8.06 20.72
N GLN A 89 3.91 -7.19 21.05
CA GLN A 89 3.87 -6.40 22.28
C GLN A 89 2.62 -5.50 22.28
N LEU A 90 2.41 -4.70 21.25
CA LEU A 90 1.27 -3.77 21.16
C LEU A 90 -0.08 -4.51 21.20
N LYS A 91 -0.17 -5.67 20.53
CA LYS A 91 -1.38 -6.52 20.59
C LYS A 91 -1.64 -7.10 21.99
N SER A 92 -0.64 -7.25 22.83
CA SER A 92 -0.83 -7.68 24.23
C SER A 92 -1.33 -6.54 25.13
N GLU A 93 -1.09 -5.30 24.75
CA GLU A 93 -1.45 -4.10 25.47
C GLU A 93 -2.80 -3.52 25.04
N GLN A 94 -3.17 -3.73 23.77
CA GLN A 94 -4.37 -3.18 23.13
C GLN A 94 -5.17 -4.27 22.42
N ALA A 95 -6.48 -4.25 22.64
CA ALA A 95 -7.38 -5.24 22.02
C ALA A 95 -7.45 -5.08 20.50
N TYR A 96 -7.51 -3.84 20.01
CA TYR A 96 -7.70 -3.53 18.59
C TYR A 96 -6.83 -2.36 18.15
N TRP A 97 -6.36 -2.44 16.88
CA TRP A 97 -5.58 -1.36 16.23
C TRP A 97 -6.41 -0.09 16.03
N HIS A 98 -7.67 -0.25 15.62
CA HIS A 98 -8.56 0.89 15.35
C HIS A 98 -8.97 1.67 16.61
N ASP A 99 -8.83 1.07 17.81
CA ASP A 99 -9.07 1.73 19.10
C ASP A 99 -7.77 2.27 19.72
N CYS A 100 -6.63 1.98 19.09
CA CYS A 100 -5.35 2.37 19.61
C CYS A 100 -4.95 3.78 19.15
N ASN A 101 -4.65 4.65 20.08
CA ASN A 101 -4.21 6.00 19.79
C ASN A 101 -2.72 6.03 19.37
N GLY A 102 -2.43 5.65 18.13
CA GLY A 102 -1.11 5.79 17.50
C GLY A 102 -0.13 4.64 17.72
N CYS A 103 -0.57 3.47 18.18
CA CYS A 103 0.30 2.28 18.25
C CYS A 103 0.61 1.72 16.86
N ASP A 104 -0.33 1.79 15.94
CA ASP A 104 -0.14 1.48 14.52
C ASP A 104 0.96 2.35 13.89
N LEU A 105 1.01 3.65 14.25
CA LEU A 105 2.06 4.57 13.80
C LEU A 105 3.46 4.18 14.32
N GLN A 106 3.56 3.51 15.47
CA GLN A 106 4.84 3.01 15.96
C GLN A 106 5.39 1.92 15.01
N VAL A 107 4.52 1.03 14.55
CA VAL A 107 4.86 0.00 13.56
C VAL A 107 5.27 0.65 12.24
N GLY A 108 4.49 1.64 11.78
CA GLY A 108 4.81 2.42 10.57
C GLY A 108 6.19 3.07 10.63
N ARG A 109 6.52 3.75 11.72
CA ARG A 109 7.83 4.39 11.94
C ARG A 109 8.96 3.36 11.96
N GLN A 110 8.80 2.23 12.64
CA GLN A 110 9.81 1.19 12.71
C GLN A 110 10.15 0.62 11.33
N LEU A 111 9.15 0.47 10.46
CA LEU A 111 9.31 -0.08 9.11
C LEU A 111 9.65 0.99 8.06
N GLY A 112 9.68 2.28 8.43
CA GLY A 112 9.94 3.38 7.51
C GLY A 112 8.85 3.54 6.45
N ALA A 113 7.59 3.31 6.85
CA ALA A 113 6.43 3.48 6.01
C ALA A 113 6.00 4.95 5.92
N ASP A 114 5.35 5.31 4.81
CA ASP A 114 4.68 6.59 4.65
C ASP A 114 3.26 6.53 5.26
N GLN A 115 2.61 5.38 5.16
CA GLN A 115 1.24 5.16 5.66
C GLN A 115 1.09 3.80 6.33
N VAL A 116 0.13 3.71 7.25
CA VAL A 116 -0.34 2.46 7.84
C VAL A 116 -1.80 2.27 7.48
N LEU A 117 -2.17 1.06 7.06
CA LEU A 117 -3.55 0.65 6.84
C LEU A 117 -4.01 -0.19 8.03
N VAL A 118 -5.02 0.30 8.71
CA VAL A 118 -5.80 -0.40 9.72
C VAL A 118 -7.13 -0.81 9.09
N THR A 119 -7.53 -2.06 9.25
CA THR A 119 -8.76 -2.61 8.66
C THR A 119 -9.45 -3.51 9.67
N TRP A 120 -10.75 -3.34 9.82
CA TRP A 120 -11.56 -4.22 10.68
C TRP A 120 -12.89 -4.56 10.03
N VAL A 121 -13.44 -5.68 10.45
CA VAL A 121 -14.79 -6.09 10.10
C VAL A 121 -15.62 -6.08 11.37
N ASP A 122 -16.68 -5.31 11.36
CA ASP A 122 -17.72 -5.37 12.39
C ASP A 122 -18.80 -6.36 11.97
N ARG A 123 -18.95 -7.39 12.78
CA ARG A 123 -19.92 -8.48 12.54
C ARG A 123 -21.15 -8.26 13.39
N VAL A 124 -22.22 -7.78 12.79
CA VAL A 124 -23.54 -7.64 13.43
C VAL A 124 -24.21 -9.01 13.57
N SER A 125 -24.03 -9.86 12.57
CA SER A 125 -24.48 -11.26 12.54
C SER A 125 -23.72 -12.05 11.48
N ASN A 126 -23.99 -13.35 11.35
CA ASN A 126 -23.45 -14.15 10.26
C ASN A 126 -23.94 -13.75 8.85
N LEU A 127 -24.91 -12.83 8.76
CA LEU A 127 -25.45 -12.32 7.49
C LEU A 127 -25.08 -10.87 7.21
N ILE A 128 -24.78 -10.07 8.25
CA ILE A 128 -24.57 -8.62 8.12
C ILE A 128 -23.22 -8.27 8.72
N LEU A 129 -22.33 -7.79 7.86
CA LEU A 129 -20.99 -7.38 8.22
C LEU A 129 -20.65 -6.04 7.54
N SER A 130 -19.75 -5.28 8.15
CA SER A 130 -19.21 -4.05 7.60
C SER A 130 -17.69 -4.06 7.68
N LEU A 131 -17.00 -3.94 6.54
CA LEU A 131 -15.54 -3.79 6.48
C LEU A 131 -15.22 -2.30 6.46
N THR A 132 -14.46 -1.85 7.43
CA THR A 132 -13.96 -0.47 7.52
C THR A 132 -12.44 -0.46 7.42
N TYR A 133 -11.91 0.53 6.72
CA TYR A 133 -10.48 0.80 6.69
C TYR A 133 -10.15 2.24 7.04
N GLU A 134 -8.95 2.44 7.56
CA GLU A 134 -8.32 3.74 7.77
C GLU A 134 -6.87 3.72 7.27
N PHE A 135 -6.51 4.75 6.49
CA PHE A 135 -5.11 5.05 6.17
C PHE A 135 -4.62 6.14 7.11
N HIS A 136 -3.60 5.84 7.88
CA HIS A 136 -2.94 6.79 8.76
C HIS A 136 -1.62 7.23 8.14
N ASP A 137 -1.41 8.52 7.99
CA ASP A 137 -0.14 9.11 7.59
C ASP A 137 0.85 9.06 8.75
N VAL A 138 2.00 8.42 8.55
CA VAL A 138 2.97 8.14 9.64
C VAL A 138 3.64 9.43 10.14
N ALA A 139 3.84 10.41 9.26
CA ALA A 139 4.51 11.66 9.60
C ALA A 139 3.63 12.60 10.43
N SER A 140 2.37 12.77 10.04
CA SER A 140 1.43 13.68 10.69
C SER A 140 0.56 13.00 11.76
N GLY A 141 0.41 11.68 11.70
CA GLY A 141 -0.52 10.92 12.55
C GLY A 141 -2.00 11.11 12.18
N GLN A 142 -2.29 11.73 11.05
CA GLN A 142 -3.66 12.01 10.63
C GLN A 142 -4.25 10.85 9.81
N ILE A 143 -5.57 10.65 9.93
CA ILE A 143 -6.32 9.77 9.04
C ILE A 143 -6.46 10.49 7.70
N VAL A 144 -5.85 9.93 6.64
CA VAL A 144 -5.85 10.49 5.28
C VAL A 144 -6.81 9.77 4.35
N GLY A 145 -7.47 8.73 4.84
CA GLY A 145 -8.53 8.01 4.11
C GLY A 145 -9.29 7.08 5.03
N ARG A 146 -10.61 7.09 4.92
CA ARG A 146 -11.50 6.18 5.65
C ARG A 146 -12.72 5.86 4.80
N LYS A 147 -13.14 4.60 4.78
CA LYS A 147 -14.39 4.16 4.15
C LYS A 147 -14.87 2.85 4.74
N SER A 148 -16.18 2.61 4.66
CA SER A 148 -16.82 1.37 5.09
C SER A 148 -17.60 0.77 3.94
N TYR A 149 -17.68 -0.57 3.90
CA TYR A 149 -18.41 -1.36 2.92
C TYR A 149 -19.24 -2.42 3.65
N ASP A 150 -20.54 -2.32 3.55
CA ASP A 150 -21.44 -3.34 4.06
C ASP A 150 -21.48 -4.54 3.12
N PHE A 151 -21.45 -5.73 3.68
CA PHE A 151 -21.53 -6.96 2.89
C PHE A 151 -22.32 -8.04 3.61
N ARG A 152 -22.68 -9.07 2.85
CA ARG A 152 -23.53 -10.16 3.34
C ARG A 152 -22.81 -11.49 3.28
N GLY A 153 -22.98 -12.27 4.38
CA GLY A 153 -22.45 -13.61 4.51
C GLY A 153 -21.06 -13.65 5.14
N ASP A 154 -20.96 -14.28 6.30
CA ASP A 154 -19.70 -14.51 7.00
C ASP A 154 -18.98 -15.75 6.47
N ASN A 155 -18.50 -15.66 5.23
CA ASN A 155 -17.73 -16.71 4.55
C ASN A 155 -16.59 -16.13 3.72
N ASP A 156 -15.59 -16.95 3.40
CA ASP A 156 -14.37 -16.52 2.73
C ASP A 156 -14.62 -15.86 1.38
N ALA A 157 -15.59 -16.32 0.61
CA ALA A 157 -15.91 -15.74 -0.70
C ALA A 157 -16.45 -14.31 -0.58
N ALA A 158 -17.36 -14.06 0.37
CA ALA A 158 -17.92 -12.73 0.60
C ALA A 158 -16.85 -11.75 1.10
N TRP A 159 -15.98 -12.17 2.01
CA TRP A 159 -14.85 -11.38 2.49
C TRP A 159 -13.88 -11.04 1.36
N THR A 160 -13.44 -12.04 0.59
CA THR A 160 -12.54 -11.83 -0.56
C THR A 160 -13.14 -10.88 -1.58
N HIS A 161 -14.44 -11.03 -1.90
CA HIS A 161 -15.13 -10.13 -2.82
C HIS A 161 -15.10 -8.68 -2.32
N THR A 162 -15.38 -8.47 -1.03
CA THR A 162 -15.40 -7.13 -0.42
C THR A 162 -14.01 -6.49 -0.43
N ILE A 163 -12.95 -7.25 -0.11
CA ILE A 163 -11.56 -6.78 -0.17
C ILE A 163 -11.17 -6.39 -1.60
N THR A 164 -11.48 -7.24 -2.59
CA THR A 164 -11.19 -6.95 -3.99
C THR A 164 -11.94 -5.71 -4.48
N PHE A 165 -13.22 -5.57 -4.07
CA PHE A 165 -14.01 -4.38 -4.37
C PHE A 165 -13.39 -3.12 -3.74
N MET A 166 -13.01 -3.16 -2.47
CA MET A 166 -12.34 -2.07 -1.75
C MET A 166 -11.08 -1.60 -2.49
N VAL A 167 -10.20 -2.53 -2.89
CA VAL A 167 -8.95 -2.19 -3.58
C VAL A 167 -9.22 -1.60 -4.96
N ARG A 168 -10.22 -2.11 -5.69
CA ARG A 168 -10.65 -1.54 -6.98
C ARG A 168 -11.17 -0.11 -6.81
N ASP A 169 -12.04 0.13 -5.83
CA ASP A 169 -12.60 1.45 -5.54
C ASP A 169 -11.51 2.45 -5.13
N LEU A 170 -10.52 2.03 -4.35
CA LEU A 170 -9.34 2.83 -4.06
C LEU A 170 -8.58 3.23 -5.33
N LYS A 171 -8.41 2.31 -6.26
CA LYS A 171 -7.74 2.58 -7.54
C LYS A 171 -8.51 3.57 -8.41
N GLU A 172 -9.81 3.42 -8.50
CA GLU A 172 -10.69 4.32 -9.26
C GLU A 172 -10.75 5.72 -8.66
N SER A 173 -10.73 5.84 -7.33
CA SER A 173 -10.78 7.13 -6.64
C SER A 173 -9.48 7.95 -6.74
N ARG A 174 -8.33 7.29 -6.91
CA ARG A 174 -7.03 7.95 -7.07
C ARG A 174 -6.66 8.25 -8.54
N GLY A 175 -7.38 7.67 -9.48
CA GLY A 175 -7.21 7.92 -10.91
C GLY A 175 -7.98 9.14 -11.43
N LYS A 176 -8.73 9.82 -10.58
CA LYS A 176 -9.47 11.05 -10.86
C LYS A 176 -8.71 12.26 -10.32
#